data_7962dc92fe8c8e4fd27298353953dbe1
#
_entry.id   7962dc92fe8c8e4fd27298353953dbe1
#
_cell.length_a   1.000
_cell.length_b   1.000
_cell.length_c   1.000
_cell.angle_alpha   90.00
_cell.angle_beta   90.00
_cell.angle_gamma   90.00
#
_symmetry.space_group_name_H-M   'P 1'
#
loop_
_entity.id
_entity.type
_entity.pdbx_description
1 polymer ?
#
loop_
_entity_poly.entity_id
_entity_poly.type
_entity_poly.pdbx_seq_one_letter_code
_entity_poly.pdbx_strand_id
1 'polypeptide(L)'
;MKIKALAFGAMALALAACGDGGQNPAELRGAAFIANGDGTDITLSFDENEMRFYGQVVNLYNGDYTAAGNHIKFDQGATTLMMGPANEMATERDYFQFLTKVNKYNLNNGTLTLIANDGQTMTFKQVDANAMPDDTVTVTETEAVVVDTPVVVE
;
A
#
# COMPACT_ATOMS: atom_id res chain seq x y z
N MET A 1 48.81 29.86 -45.53
CA MET A 1 47.33 29.63 -45.48
C MET A 1 46.99 29.00 -44.15
N LYS A 2 46.32 29.72 -43.27
CA LYS A 2 45.95 29.25 -41.92
C LYS A 2 44.47 28.92 -41.96
N ILE A 3 44.13 27.65 -41.82
CA ILE A 3 42.76 27.15 -41.73
C ILE A 3 42.34 27.15 -40.26
N LYS A 4 41.39 28.00 -39.94
CA LYS A 4 40.75 28.03 -38.61
C LYS A 4 39.63 27.00 -38.58
N ALA A 5 39.76 25.99 -37.72
CA ALA A 5 38.70 25.04 -37.44
C ALA A 5 37.68 25.69 -36.52
N LEU A 6 36.41 25.78 -36.97
CA LEU A 6 35.26 26.12 -36.10
C LEU A 6 34.84 24.85 -35.37
N ALA A 7 34.89 24.88 -34.06
CA ALA A 7 34.24 23.86 -33.20
C ALA A 7 32.76 24.20 -33.05
N PHE A 8 31.90 23.37 -33.60
CA PHE A 8 30.47 23.39 -33.31
C PHE A 8 30.20 22.70 -31.98
N GLY A 9 29.91 23.47 -30.96
CA GLY A 9 29.42 22.97 -29.68
C GLY A 9 27.97 22.54 -29.84
N ALA A 10 27.71 21.24 -29.75
CA ALA A 10 26.36 20.71 -29.62
C ALA A 10 25.88 20.94 -28.19
N MET A 11 25.01 21.92 -28.02
CA MET A 11 24.31 22.18 -26.75
C MET A 11 23.14 21.21 -26.64
N ALA A 12 23.32 20.13 -25.90
CA ALA A 12 22.23 19.23 -25.56
C ALA A 12 21.31 19.91 -24.56
N LEU A 13 20.13 20.35 -25.01
CA LEU A 13 19.04 20.75 -24.13
C LEU A 13 18.49 19.48 -23.48
N ALA A 14 18.83 19.27 -22.21
CA ALA A 14 18.09 18.35 -21.36
C ALA A 14 16.71 18.99 -21.08
N LEU A 15 15.68 18.55 -21.76
CA LEU A 15 14.31 18.81 -21.35
C LEU A 15 14.04 18.02 -20.06
N ALA A 16 14.19 18.70 -18.94
CA ALA A 16 13.61 18.22 -17.69
C ALA A 16 12.08 18.35 -17.85
N ALA A 17 11.45 17.24 -18.19
CA ALA A 17 10.01 17.13 -18.10
C ALA A 17 9.63 17.13 -16.61
N CYS A 18 9.32 18.29 -16.06
CA CYS A 18 8.57 18.38 -14.81
C CYS A 18 7.12 17.96 -15.13
N GLY A 19 6.86 16.67 -15.03
CA GLY A 19 5.50 16.17 -14.95
C GLY A 19 5.09 16.13 -13.48
N ASP A 20 4.23 17.06 -13.08
CA ASP A 20 3.54 17.06 -11.77
C ASP A 20 2.44 15.97 -11.69
N GLY A 21 2.65 14.84 -12.33
CA GLY A 21 1.84 13.66 -12.13
C GLY A 21 2.58 12.76 -11.14
N GLY A 22 2.07 12.64 -9.91
CA GLY A 22 2.61 11.70 -8.94
C GLY A 22 2.81 10.35 -9.62
N GLN A 23 4.05 9.87 -9.66
CA GLN A 23 4.37 8.58 -10.25
C GLN A 23 4.42 7.56 -9.12
N ASN A 24 3.81 6.40 -9.35
CA ASN A 24 3.95 5.28 -8.42
C ASN A 24 5.44 4.93 -8.26
N PRO A 25 6.06 5.17 -7.08
CA PRO A 25 7.48 4.91 -6.87
C PRO A 25 7.79 3.43 -7.12
N ALA A 26 8.81 3.16 -7.94
CA ALA A 26 9.13 1.78 -8.32
C ALA A 26 9.42 0.88 -7.11
N GLU A 27 9.98 1.46 -6.04
CA GLU A 27 10.29 0.77 -4.79
C GLU A 27 9.08 0.41 -3.93
N LEU A 28 7.93 1.05 -4.15
CA LEU A 28 6.68 0.74 -3.43
C LEU A 28 5.77 -0.21 -4.21
N ARG A 29 5.93 -0.29 -5.54
CA ARG A 29 5.04 -1.11 -6.39
C ARG A 29 5.05 -2.57 -6.01
N GLY A 30 3.88 -3.14 -5.73
CA GLY A 30 3.72 -4.54 -5.34
C GLY A 30 4.40 -4.89 -4.02
N ALA A 31 4.91 -3.90 -3.29
CA ALA A 31 5.58 -4.14 -2.01
C ALA A 31 4.56 -4.28 -0.89
N ALA A 32 4.85 -5.20 0.02
CA ALA A 32 4.07 -5.49 1.20
C ALA A 32 4.92 -5.33 2.47
N PHE A 33 4.31 -4.76 3.49
CA PHE A 33 4.99 -4.38 4.72
C PHE A 33 4.16 -4.75 5.95
N ILE A 34 4.83 -5.02 7.06
CA ILE A 34 4.19 -5.29 8.35
C ILE A 34 4.85 -4.48 9.47
N ALA A 35 4.05 -3.94 10.35
CA ALA A 35 4.45 -3.37 11.62
C ALA A 35 3.68 -4.05 12.76
N ASN A 36 4.21 -3.99 13.97
CA ASN A 36 3.50 -4.45 15.16
C ASN A 36 3.28 -3.26 16.10
N GLY A 37 2.03 -2.97 16.39
CA GLY A 37 1.60 -1.94 17.33
C GLY A 37 0.94 -2.59 18.54
N ASP A 38 1.56 -2.52 19.71
CA ASP A 38 1.02 -3.05 20.98
C ASP A 38 0.54 -4.52 20.91
N GLY A 39 1.26 -5.36 20.15
CA GLY A 39 0.92 -6.76 19.94
C GLY A 39 -0.09 -7.00 18.81
N THR A 40 -0.48 -5.97 18.09
CA THR A 40 -1.39 -6.05 16.92
C THR A 40 -0.58 -5.84 15.64
N ASP A 41 -0.73 -6.73 14.69
CA ASP A 41 -0.08 -6.61 13.39
C ASP A 41 -0.82 -5.60 12.52
N ILE A 42 -0.06 -4.72 11.88
CA ILE A 42 -0.53 -3.72 10.94
C ILE A 42 0.10 -4.05 9.59
N THR A 43 -0.69 -4.45 8.61
CA THR A 43 -0.21 -4.71 7.26
C THR A 43 -0.45 -3.52 6.36
N LEU A 44 0.47 -3.24 5.45
CA LEU A 44 0.37 -2.18 4.45
C LEU A 44 0.96 -2.68 3.14
N SER A 45 0.17 -2.72 2.09
CA SER A 45 0.58 -3.16 0.76
C SER A 45 0.27 -2.08 -0.27
N PHE A 46 1.09 -2.03 -1.31
CA PHE A 46 0.94 -1.11 -2.43
C PHE A 46 0.64 -1.90 -3.71
N ASP A 47 -0.33 -1.43 -4.48
CA ASP A 47 -0.65 -2.04 -5.76
C ASP A 47 0.51 -1.92 -6.74
N GLU A 48 0.67 -2.91 -7.61
CA GLU A 48 1.76 -2.95 -8.59
C GLU A 48 1.57 -1.92 -9.71
N ASN A 49 0.34 -1.66 -10.12
CA ASN A 49 0.01 -0.89 -11.32
C ASN A 49 -0.62 0.46 -10.99
N GLU A 50 -1.38 0.55 -9.89
CA GLU A 50 -2.13 1.73 -9.50
C GLU A 50 -1.53 2.39 -8.25
N MET A 51 -1.82 3.68 -8.06
CA MET A 51 -1.45 4.40 -6.84
C MET A 51 -2.48 4.12 -5.74
N ARG A 52 -2.60 2.86 -5.38
CA ARG A 52 -3.51 2.35 -4.35
C ARG A 52 -2.75 1.62 -3.28
N PHE A 53 -3.27 1.69 -2.07
CA PHE A 53 -2.77 0.92 -0.94
C PHE A 53 -3.91 0.14 -0.28
N TYR A 54 -3.57 -0.92 0.40
CA TYR A 54 -4.50 -1.76 1.14
C TYR A 54 -3.77 -2.48 2.29
N GLY A 55 -4.54 -2.96 3.23
CA GLY A 55 -4.00 -3.71 4.36
C GLY A 55 -5.06 -4.06 5.38
N GLN A 56 -4.59 -4.49 6.53
CA GLN A 56 -5.41 -4.92 7.64
C GLN A 56 -4.78 -4.52 8.98
N VAL A 57 -5.63 -4.18 9.93
CA VAL A 57 -5.33 -4.17 11.36
C VAL A 57 -6.33 -5.13 12.02
N VAL A 58 -7.49 -4.66 12.46
CA VAL A 58 -8.67 -5.49 12.73
C VAL A 58 -9.51 -5.56 11.45
N ASN A 59 -9.76 -4.39 10.87
CA ASN A 59 -10.50 -4.25 9.64
C ASN A 59 -9.58 -4.23 8.42
N LEU A 60 -10.09 -4.78 7.31
CA LEU A 60 -9.50 -4.55 6.00
C LEU A 60 -9.71 -3.10 5.61
N TYR A 61 -8.71 -2.48 5.03
CA TYR A 61 -8.78 -1.11 4.55
C TYR A 61 -8.10 -0.94 3.21
N ASN A 62 -8.52 0.05 2.46
CA ASN A 62 -7.88 0.46 1.22
C ASN A 62 -8.01 1.97 1.01
N GLY A 63 -7.28 2.48 0.04
CA GLY A 63 -7.35 3.87 -0.38
C GLY A 63 -6.38 4.15 -1.52
N ASP A 64 -6.31 5.40 -1.89
CA ASP A 64 -5.38 5.91 -2.89
C ASP A 64 -4.24 6.65 -2.21
N TYR A 65 -3.09 6.73 -2.86
CA TYR A 65 -2.00 7.56 -2.40
C TYR A 65 -1.42 8.39 -3.52
N THR A 66 -0.73 9.46 -3.16
CA THR A 66 0.10 10.24 -4.08
C THR A 66 1.52 10.25 -3.57
N ALA A 67 2.50 10.19 -4.47
CA ALA A 67 3.90 10.25 -4.10
C ALA A 67 4.70 11.09 -5.09
N ALA A 68 5.69 11.84 -4.57
CA ALA A 68 6.64 12.61 -5.36
C ALA A 68 7.97 12.71 -4.59
N GLY A 69 9.02 12.08 -5.11
CA GLY A 69 10.28 11.92 -4.38
C GLY A 69 10.06 11.15 -3.09
N ASN A 70 10.41 11.72 -1.95
CA ASN A 70 10.18 11.15 -0.62
C ASN A 70 8.88 11.62 0.06
N HIS A 71 8.06 12.40 -0.64
CA HIS A 71 6.75 12.82 -0.14
C HIS A 71 5.71 11.78 -0.52
N ILE A 72 4.81 11.49 0.43
CA ILE A 72 3.67 10.58 0.26
C ILE A 72 2.47 11.13 1.03
N LYS A 73 1.29 10.96 0.47
CA LYS A 73 0.02 11.23 1.15
C LYS A 73 -0.93 10.09 0.90
N PHE A 74 -1.61 9.69 1.94
CA PHE A 74 -2.63 8.65 1.90
C PHE A 74 -4.02 9.31 1.92
N ASP A 75 -4.88 8.86 1.02
CA ASP A 75 -6.30 9.18 1.02
C ASP A 75 -7.06 7.89 1.30
N GLN A 76 -7.50 7.75 2.55
CA GLN A 76 -8.16 6.54 3.02
C GLN A 76 -9.55 6.42 2.39
N GLY A 77 -9.78 5.31 1.70
CA GLY A 77 -11.04 4.97 1.07
C GLY A 77 -11.97 4.20 1.99
N ALA A 78 -12.20 2.93 1.68
CA ALA A 78 -13.13 2.06 2.42
C ALA A 78 -12.42 1.26 3.52
N THR A 79 -13.19 0.91 4.54
CA THR A 79 -12.81 -0.05 5.58
C THR A 79 -13.99 -0.95 5.91
N THR A 80 -13.73 -2.20 6.27
CA THR A 80 -14.75 -3.08 6.83
C THR A 80 -15.16 -2.60 8.23
N LEU A 81 -16.23 -3.15 8.77
CA LEU A 81 -16.77 -2.78 10.10
C LEU A 81 -16.86 -4.03 10.98
N MET A 82 -15.73 -4.69 11.17
CA MET A 82 -15.61 -5.80 12.11
C MET A 82 -15.36 -5.28 13.52
N MET A 83 -15.81 -6.02 14.50
CA MET A 83 -15.50 -5.75 15.91
C MET A 83 -14.39 -6.70 16.38
N GLY A 84 -13.38 -6.12 17.00
CA GLY A 84 -12.26 -6.85 17.59
C GLY A 84 -12.05 -6.50 19.06
N PRO A 85 -11.00 -7.03 19.68
CA PRO A 85 -10.58 -6.66 21.02
C PRO A 85 -10.36 -5.14 21.15
N ALA A 86 -10.67 -4.58 22.30
CA ALA A 86 -10.67 -3.13 22.51
C ALA A 86 -9.27 -2.50 22.29
N ASN A 87 -8.20 -3.21 22.64
CA ASN A 87 -6.82 -2.77 22.40
C ASN A 87 -6.48 -2.75 20.90
N GLU A 88 -6.88 -3.77 20.15
CA GLU A 88 -6.65 -3.84 18.70
C GLU A 88 -7.43 -2.76 17.96
N MET A 89 -8.69 -2.52 18.35
CA MET A 89 -9.50 -1.43 17.82
C MET A 89 -8.92 -0.06 18.14
N ALA A 90 -8.24 0.09 19.29
CA ALA A 90 -7.52 1.31 19.62
C ALA A 90 -6.29 1.50 18.71
N THR A 91 -5.51 0.44 18.50
CA THR A 91 -4.35 0.44 17.59
C THR A 91 -4.78 0.82 16.17
N GLU A 92 -5.87 0.23 15.67
CA GLU A 92 -6.41 0.55 14.35
C GLU A 92 -6.80 2.02 14.22
N ARG A 93 -7.54 2.55 15.18
CA ARG A 93 -7.94 3.96 15.19
C ARG A 93 -6.72 4.89 15.18
N ASP A 94 -5.74 4.60 16.02
CA ASP A 94 -4.54 5.41 16.15
C ASP A 94 -3.68 5.33 14.89
N TYR A 95 -3.61 4.17 14.25
CA TYR A 95 -2.97 3.98 12.95
C TYR A 95 -3.65 4.80 11.84
N PHE A 96 -4.97 4.77 11.74
CA PHE A 96 -5.68 5.55 10.74
C PHE A 96 -5.51 7.06 10.97
N GLN A 97 -5.53 7.52 12.21
CA GLN A 97 -5.21 8.92 12.52
C GLN A 97 -3.77 9.29 12.14
N PHE A 98 -2.82 8.40 12.34
CA PHE A 98 -1.44 8.59 11.90
C PHE A 98 -1.34 8.70 10.37
N LEU A 99 -1.98 7.81 9.62
CA LEU A 99 -1.95 7.83 8.14
C LEU A 99 -2.42 9.17 7.56
N THR A 100 -3.43 9.80 8.15
CA THR A 100 -3.92 11.11 7.67
C THR A 100 -2.90 12.24 7.82
N LYS A 101 -1.90 12.07 8.68
CA LYS A 101 -0.84 13.06 8.95
C LYS A 101 0.46 12.75 8.20
N VAL A 102 0.59 11.58 7.63
CA VAL A 102 1.81 11.18 6.91
C VAL A 102 2.02 12.09 5.71
N ASN A 103 3.25 12.61 5.58
CA ASN A 103 3.64 13.45 4.47
C ASN A 103 4.99 13.07 3.83
N LYS A 104 5.74 12.16 4.46
CA LYS A 104 7.01 11.65 3.93
C LYS A 104 7.17 10.17 4.22
N TYR A 105 8.00 9.53 3.42
CA TYR A 105 8.47 8.17 3.66
C TYR A 105 9.96 8.05 3.41
N ASN A 106 10.54 7.00 3.97
CA ASN A 106 11.89 6.54 3.68
C ASN A 106 11.86 5.02 3.59
N LEU A 107 12.36 4.46 2.50
CA LEU A 107 12.54 3.03 2.34
C LEU A 107 14.02 2.71 2.24
N ASN A 108 14.54 1.94 3.18
CA ASN A 108 15.94 1.55 3.22
C ASN A 108 16.06 0.10 3.67
N ASN A 109 16.73 -0.73 2.86
CA ASN A 109 16.99 -2.14 3.16
C ASN A 109 15.74 -2.92 3.62
N GLY A 110 14.61 -2.75 2.93
CA GLY A 110 13.36 -3.41 3.27
C GLY A 110 12.67 -2.86 4.54
N THR A 111 13.10 -1.71 5.02
CA THR A 111 12.45 -1.01 6.13
C THR A 111 11.81 0.27 5.62
N LEU A 112 10.48 0.32 5.67
CA LEU A 112 9.69 1.50 5.33
C LEU A 112 9.42 2.30 6.61
N THR A 113 9.82 3.54 6.63
CA THR A 113 9.48 4.50 7.69
C THR A 113 8.54 5.55 7.14
N LEU A 114 7.34 5.60 7.65
CA LEU A 114 6.37 6.68 7.40
C LEU A 114 6.57 7.79 8.43
N ILE A 115 6.50 9.03 7.98
CA ILE A 115 6.77 10.21 8.79
C ILE A 115 5.59 11.16 8.67
N ALA A 116 4.97 11.48 9.79
CA ALA A 116 3.85 12.41 9.88
C ALA A 116 4.35 13.87 9.98
N ASN A 117 3.47 14.80 9.66
CA ASN A 117 3.76 16.25 9.71
C ASN A 117 4.06 16.79 11.14
N ASP A 118 3.62 16.07 12.17
CA ASP A 118 3.91 16.37 13.59
C ASP A 118 5.21 15.70 14.09
N GLY A 119 5.95 15.01 13.22
CA GLY A 119 7.19 14.33 13.53
C GLY A 119 7.03 12.90 14.07
N GLN A 120 5.81 12.42 14.25
CA GLN A 120 5.59 11.01 14.58
C GLN A 120 6.07 10.11 13.42
N THR A 121 6.58 8.95 13.77
CA THR A 121 7.05 7.96 12.78
C THR A 121 6.50 6.58 13.08
N MET A 122 6.26 5.81 12.02
CA MET A 122 5.95 4.39 12.13
C MET A 122 6.82 3.62 11.15
N THR A 123 7.37 2.51 11.62
CA THR A 123 8.33 1.70 10.86
C THR A 123 7.74 0.33 10.58
N PHE A 124 7.84 -0.07 9.32
CA PHE A 124 7.36 -1.34 8.80
C PHE A 124 8.53 -2.13 8.23
N LYS A 125 8.45 -3.44 8.30
CA LYS A 125 9.37 -4.36 7.63
C LYS A 125 8.72 -4.90 6.37
N GLN A 126 9.48 -4.92 5.29
CA GLN A 126 9.03 -5.54 4.05
C GLN A 126 8.90 -7.06 4.23
N VAL A 127 7.82 -7.60 3.71
CA VAL A 127 7.53 -9.03 3.69
C VAL A 127 7.22 -9.47 2.27
N ASP A 128 7.25 -10.78 2.03
CA ASP A 128 6.79 -11.32 0.77
C ASP A 128 5.27 -11.07 0.65
N ALA A 129 4.83 -10.52 -0.48
CA ALA A 129 3.40 -10.27 -0.71
C ALA A 129 2.55 -11.55 -0.59
N ASN A 130 3.15 -12.71 -0.91
CA ASN A 130 2.51 -14.03 -0.76
C ASN A 130 2.50 -14.54 0.70
N ALA A 131 3.20 -13.90 1.62
CA ALA A 131 3.23 -14.26 3.05
C ALA A 131 2.21 -13.46 3.87
N MET A 132 1.51 -12.52 3.25
CA MET A 132 0.37 -11.83 3.87
C MET A 132 -0.76 -12.84 4.12
N PRO A 133 -1.54 -12.67 5.20
CA PRO A 133 -2.76 -13.45 5.39
C PRO A 133 -3.62 -13.34 4.12
N ASP A 134 -3.93 -14.49 3.53
CA ASP A 134 -4.71 -14.55 2.30
C ASP A 134 -6.16 -14.16 2.60
N ASP A 135 -6.54 -12.94 2.24
CA ASP A 135 -7.91 -12.41 2.33
C ASP A 135 -8.83 -12.96 1.22
N THR A 136 -8.42 -14.00 0.52
CA THR A 136 -9.35 -14.74 -0.33
C THR A 136 -10.34 -15.48 0.58
N VAL A 137 -11.45 -14.82 0.90
CA VAL A 137 -12.65 -15.52 1.33
C VAL A 137 -13.02 -16.47 0.20
N THR A 138 -12.54 -17.68 0.30
CA THR A 138 -13.03 -18.76 -0.55
C THR A 138 -14.50 -18.96 -0.18
N VAL A 139 -15.39 -18.33 -0.93
CA VAL A 139 -16.82 -18.69 -0.88
C VAL A 139 -16.85 -20.11 -1.40
N THR A 140 -16.78 -21.07 -0.48
CA THR A 140 -17.07 -22.46 -0.79
C THR A 140 -18.57 -22.50 -1.10
N GLU A 141 -18.88 -22.44 -2.38
CA GLU A 141 -20.20 -22.71 -2.87
C GLU A 141 -20.56 -24.13 -2.42
N THR A 142 -21.35 -24.22 -1.35
CA THR A 142 -21.87 -25.48 -0.86
C THR A 142 -22.87 -25.95 -1.92
N GLU A 143 -22.40 -26.84 -2.77
CA GLU A 143 -23.24 -27.57 -3.70
C GLU A 143 -24.40 -28.20 -2.92
N ALA A 144 -25.61 -27.72 -3.17
CA ALA A 144 -26.83 -28.24 -2.55
C ALA A 144 -26.98 -29.70 -3.03
N VAL A 145 -26.73 -30.62 -2.12
CA VAL A 145 -27.06 -32.02 -2.32
C VAL A 145 -28.59 -32.13 -2.40
N VAL A 146 -29.08 -32.26 -3.61
CA VAL A 146 -30.48 -32.67 -3.86
C VAL A 146 -30.62 -34.10 -3.41
N VAL A 147 -31.17 -34.31 -2.23
CA VAL A 147 -31.59 -35.63 -1.78
C VAL A 147 -32.89 -35.97 -2.51
N ASP A 148 -32.76 -36.76 -3.56
CA ASP A 148 -33.88 -37.39 -4.25
C ASP A 148 -34.45 -38.49 -3.33
N THR A 149 -35.59 -38.22 -2.70
CA THR A 149 -36.33 -39.21 -1.93
C THR A 149 -37.31 -39.95 -2.87
N PRO A 150 -37.20 -41.27 -3.03
CA PRO A 150 -38.13 -42.02 -3.85
C PRO A 150 -39.49 -42.05 -3.13
N VAL A 151 -40.52 -41.56 -3.82
CA VAL A 151 -41.93 -41.73 -3.40
C VAL A 151 -42.31 -43.21 -3.64
N VAL A 152 -42.58 -43.93 -2.55
CA VAL A 152 -43.22 -45.23 -2.60
C VAL A 152 -44.73 -44.99 -2.69
N VAL A 153 -45.33 -45.43 -3.81
CA VAL A 153 -46.77 -45.47 -4.01
C VAL A 153 -47.23 -46.93 -3.71
N GLU A 154 -48.07 -47.10 -2.68
CA GLU A 154 -48.93 -48.29 -2.55
C GLU A 154 -50.31 -48.01 -3.14
#